data_10430497861cb43535c40a70e44fdb64
#
_entry.id   10430497861cb43535c40a70e44fdb64
#
_cell.length_a   1.000
_cell.length_b   1.000
_cell.length_c   1.000
_cell.angle_alpha   90.00
_cell.angle_beta   90.00
_cell.angle_gamma   90.00
#
_symmetry.space_group_name_H-M   'P 1'
#
loop_
_entity.id
_entity.type
_entity.pdbx_description
1 polymer ?
#
loop_
_entity_poly.entity_id
_entity_poly.type
_entity_poly.pdbx_seq_one_letter_code
_entity_poly.pdbx_strand_id
1 'polypeptide(L)'
;MSLNNLSIRLTDVGQQLAGLAAGEEALGLYRALTEANPDAHQPDLARTLNNLSVYLGEVGRRAEGLAAVQEAVAIRRALARANPDLFGPDLQQSLEVAGWLEGLEP
;
A
#
# COMPACT_ATOMS: atom_id res chain seq x y z
N MET A 1 -3.04 -10.10 2.20
CA MET A 1 -3.89 -9.94 1.00
C MET A 1 -3.19 -10.54 -0.19
N SER A 2 -3.90 -11.29 -0.95
CA SER A 2 -3.38 -11.81 -2.21
C SER A 2 -3.77 -10.90 -3.35
N LEU A 3 -3.10 -11.03 -4.49
CA LEU A 3 -3.45 -10.28 -5.69
C LEU A 3 -4.84 -10.64 -6.22
N ASN A 4 -5.42 -11.75 -5.80
CA ASN A 4 -6.80 -12.11 -6.14
C ASN A 4 -7.80 -11.05 -5.68
N ASN A 5 -7.52 -10.38 -4.58
CA ASN A 5 -8.39 -9.32 -4.10
C ASN A 5 -8.38 -8.10 -5.02
N LEU A 6 -7.29 -7.89 -5.75
CA LEU A 6 -7.22 -6.81 -6.74
C LEU A 6 -8.19 -7.04 -7.88
N SER A 7 -8.28 -8.27 -8.37
CA SER A 7 -9.18 -8.62 -9.48
C SER A 7 -10.63 -8.33 -9.12
N ILE A 8 -11.03 -8.58 -7.89
CA ILE A 8 -12.38 -8.30 -7.42
C ILE A 8 -12.66 -6.80 -7.44
N ARG A 9 -11.69 -6.00 -7.05
CA ARG A 9 -11.85 -4.54 -6.96
C ARG A 9 -11.91 -3.87 -8.32
N LEU A 10 -11.35 -4.47 -9.36
CA LEU A 10 -11.35 -3.90 -10.70
C LEU A 10 -12.73 -3.85 -11.33
N THR A 11 -13.72 -4.51 -10.76
CA THR A 11 -15.06 -4.60 -11.34
C THR A 11 -15.96 -3.39 -11.05
N ASP A 12 -15.57 -2.51 -10.14
CA ASP A 12 -16.42 -1.38 -9.74
C ASP A 12 -15.61 -0.08 -9.60
N VAL A 13 -15.74 0.77 -10.61
CA VAL A 13 -15.03 2.06 -10.67
C VAL A 13 -15.43 2.99 -9.53
N GLY A 14 -16.71 2.99 -9.15
CA GLY A 14 -17.19 3.82 -8.04
C GLY A 14 -16.52 3.42 -6.72
N GLN A 15 -16.40 2.12 -6.47
CA GLN A 15 -15.71 1.63 -5.29
C GLN A 15 -14.21 1.92 -5.33
N GLN A 16 -13.60 1.84 -6.50
CA GLN A 16 -12.18 2.17 -6.67
C GLN A 16 -11.92 3.63 -6.30
N LEU A 17 -12.73 4.54 -6.79
CA LEU A 17 -12.58 5.97 -6.50
C LEU A 17 -12.87 6.28 -5.03
N ALA A 18 -13.88 5.65 -4.44
CA ALA A 18 -14.18 5.81 -3.03
C ALA A 18 -13.04 5.27 -2.15
N GLY A 19 -12.48 4.11 -2.52
CA GLY A 19 -11.34 3.54 -1.83
C GLY A 19 -10.10 4.43 -1.92
N LEU A 20 -9.87 5.03 -3.08
CA LEU A 20 -8.76 5.97 -3.29
C LEU A 20 -8.91 7.19 -2.38
N ALA A 21 -10.10 7.80 -2.35
CA ALA A 21 -10.36 8.96 -1.51
C ALA A 21 -10.18 8.64 -0.02
N ALA A 22 -10.74 7.50 0.43
CA ALA A 22 -10.58 7.06 1.81
C ALA A 22 -9.12 6.76 2.14
N GLY A 23 -8.38 6.18 1.21
CA GLY A 23 -6.96 5.89 1.39
C GLY A 23 -6.12 7.15 1.51
N GLU A 24 -6.41 8.17 0.71
CA GLU A 24 -5.71 9.45 0.79
C GLU A 24 -5.97 10.16 2.11
N GLU A 25 -7.21 10.12 2.60
CA GLU A 25 -7.54 10.67 3.90
C GLU A 25 -6.83 9.92 5.03
N ALA A 26 -6.86 8.60 5.00
CA ALA A 26 -6.17 7.76 5.99
C ALA A 26 -4.66 8.00 5.95
N LEU A 27 -4.09 8.18 4.77
CA LEU A 27 -2.66 8.45 4.63
C LEU A 27 -2.26 9.72 5.37
N GLY A 28 -3.02 10.80 5.20
CA GLY A 28 -2.76 12.05 5.91
C GLY A 28 -2.79 11.87 7.43
N LEU A 29 -3.78 11.12 7.91
CA LEU A 29 -3.91 10.84 9.35
C LEU A 29 -2.73 10.03 9.87
N TYR A 30 -2.37 8.94 9.19
CA TYR A 30 -1.28 8.07 9.66
C TYR A 30 0.09 8.71 9.51
N ARG A 31 0.29 9.61 8.53
CA ARG A 31 1.52 10.38 8.47
C ARG A 31 1.69 11.26 9.71
N ALA A 32 0.62 11.94 10.14
CA ALA A 32 0.66 12.76 11.33
C ALA A 32 0.90 11.94 12.59
N LEU A 33 0.21 10.79 12.71
CA LEU A 33 0.38 9.89 13.86
C LEU A 33 1.79 9.29 13.90
N THR A 34 2.34 8.96 12.74
CA THR A 34 3.68 8.36 12.66
C THR A 34 4.76 9.38 13.00
N GLU A 35 4.57 10.65 12.66
CA GLU A 35 5.51 11.70 13.08
C GLU A 35 5.58 11.80 14.60
N ALA A 36 4.42 11.68 15.26
CA ALA A 36 4.35 11.77 16.72
C ALA A 36 4.90 10.50 17.40
N ASN A 37 4.64 9.32 16.82
CA ASN A 37 5.06 8.05 17.41
C ASN A 37 5.30 7.00 16.31
N PRO A 38 6.51 6.96 15.71
CA PRO A 38 6.80 6.04 14.60
C PRO A 38 6.58 4.57 14.96
N ASP A 39 7.05 4.15 16.12
CA ASP A 39 6.99 2.74 16.50
C ASP A 39 5.56 2.23 16.60
N ALA A 40 4.64 3.08 17.02
CA ALA A 40 3.24 2.69 17.18
C ALA A 40 2.50 2.65 15.84
N HIS A 41 2.89 3.48 14.85
CA HIS A 41 2.04 3.72 13.68
C HIS A 41 2.67 3.34 12.34
N GLN A 42 3.95 2.97 12.28
CA GLN A 42 4.58 2.56 11.01
C GLN A 42 3.89 1.38 10.33
N PRO A 43 3.46 0.34 11.05
CA PRO A 43 2.74 -0.75 10.39
C PRO A 43 1.45 -0.29 9.71
N ASP A 44 0.70 0.59 10.34
CA ASP A 44 -0.54 1.13 9.79
C ASP A 44 -0.28 2.05 8.60
N LEU A 45 0.76 2.87 8.68
CA LEU A 45 1.16 3.72 7.57
C LEU A 45 1.52 2.87 6.34
N ALA A 46 2.31 1.83 6.53
CA ALA A 46 2.70 0.94 5.43
C ALA A 46 1.49 0.25 4.81
N ARG A 47 0.55 -0.23 5.64
CA ARG A 47 -0.68 -0.86 5.17
C ARG A 47 -1.50 0.12 4.33
N THR A 48 -1.65 1.36 4.81
CA THR A 48 -2.38 2.39 4.09
C THR A 48 -1.73 2.70 2.74
N LEU A 49 -0.41 2.83 2.72
CA LEU A 49 0.33 3.05 1.48
C LEU A 49 0.18 1.89 0.50
N ASN A 50 0.22 0.66 1.01
CA ASN A 50 0.05 -0.52 0.18
C ASN A 50 -1.34 -0.54 -0.45
N ASN A 51 -2.39 -0.31 0.34
CA ASN A 51 -3.76 -0.29 -0.16
C ASN A 51 -3.98 0.84 -1.16
N LEU A 52 -3.46 2.02 -0.86
CA LEU A 52 -3.56 3.18 -1.75
C LEU A 52 -2.88 2.89 -3.09
N SER A 53 -1.72 2.23 -3.07
CA SER A 53 -1.00 1.89 -4.30
C SER A 53 -1.84 1.00 -5.22
N VAL A 54 -2.61 0.08 -4.62
CA VAL A 54 -3.52 -0.79 -5.37
C VAL A 54 -4.60 0.03 -6.08
N TYR A 55 -5.26 0.93 -5.35
CA TYR A 55 -6.30 1.76 -5.94
C TYR A 55 -5.74 2.68 -7.02
N LEU A 56 -4.55 3.25 -6.79
CA LEU A 56 -3.89 4.10 -7.80
C LEU A 56 -3.61 3.32 -9.08
N GLY A 57 -3.12 2.10 -8.96
CA GLY A 57 -2.88 1.25 -10.13
C GLY A 57 -4.18 0.91 -10.87
N GLU A 58 -5.25 0.63 -10.12
CA GLU A 58 -6.54 0.28 -10.69
C GLU A 58 -7.16 1.42 -11.51
N VAL A 59 -6.93 2.66 -11.09
CA VAL A 59 -7.45 3.83 -11.80
C VAL A 59 -6.47 4.40 -12.83
N GLY A 60 -5.38 3.70 -13.11
CA GLY A 60 -4.43 4.11 -14.14
C GLY A 60 -3.36 5.11 -13.71
N ARG A 61 -3.26 5.39 -12.41
CA ARG A 61 -2.23 6.29 -11.85
C ARG A 61 -1.02 5.49 -11.39
N ARG A 62 -0.42 4.78 -12.34
CA ARG A 62 0.65 3.81 -12.09
C ARG A 62 1.86 4.41 -11.38
N ALA A 63 2.34 5.56 -11.85
CA ALA A 63 3.53 6.18 -11.28
C ALA A 63 3.34 6.55 -9.80
N GLU A 64 2.17 7.07 -9.47
CA GLU A 64 1.82 7.38 -8.09
C GLU A 64 1.68 6.13 -7.25
N GLY A 65 1.09 5.08 -7.82
CA GLY A 65 0.98 3.78 -7.16
C GLY A 65 2.34 3.18 -6.85
N LEU A 66 3.28 3.27 -7.80
CA LEU A 66 4.65 2.79 -7.58
C LEU A 66 5.34 3.56 -6.46
N ALA A 67 5.20 4.89 -6.44
CA ALA A 67 5.80 5.69 -5.37
C ALA A 67 5.24 5.28 -4.00
N ALA A 68 3.93 5.06 -3.91
CA ALA A 68 3.30 4.66 -2.65
C ALA A 68 3.77 3.28 -2.19
N VAL A 69 3.80 2.29 -3.08
CA VAL A 69 4.22 0.94 -2.70
C VAL A 69 5.70 0.87 -2.38
N GLN A 70 6.53 1.67 -3.03
CA GLN A 70 7.96 1.73 -2.72
C GLN A 70 8.19 2.23 -1.31
N GLU A 71 7.42 3.19 -0.87
CA GLU A 71 7.46 3.66 0.51
C GLU A 71 6.99 2.56 1.47
N ALA A 72 5.90 1.86 1.13
CA ALA A 72 5.41 0.73 1.93
C ALA A 72 6.47 -0.37 2.05
N VAL A 73 7.14 -0.69 0.95
CA VAL A 73 8.21 -1.69 0.94
C VAL A 73 9.35 -1.28 1.87
N ALA A 74 9.76 -0.02 1.81
CA ALA A 74 10.85 0.47 2.66
C ALA A 74 10.51 0.32 4.14
N ILE A 75 9.30 0.72 4.53
CA ILE A 75 8.84 0.60 5.93
C ILE A 75 8.75 -0.88 6.34
N ARG A 76 8.10 -1.70 5.53
CA ARG A 76 7.89 -3.12 5.83
C ARG A 76 9.21 -3.89 5.83
N ARG A 77 10.18 -3.50 5.01
CA ARG A 77 11.50 -4.10 5.02
C ARG A 77 12.22 -3.86 6.35
N ALA A 78 12.15 -2.63 6.85
CA ALA A 78 12.73 -2.31 8.16
C ALA A 78 12.03 -3.07 9.29
N LEU A 79 10.70 -3.16 9.25
CA LEU A 79 9.94 -3.91 10.25
C LEU A 79 10.27 -5.41 10.18
N ALA A 80 10.42 -5.96 8.98
CA ALA A 80 10.73 -7.38 8.80
C ALA A 80 12.15 -7.72 9.27
N ARG A 81 13.09 -6.79 9.21
CA ARG A 81 14.44 -6.99 9.78
C ARG A 81 14.37 -7.14 11.29
N ALA A 82 13.51 -6.36 11.94
CA ALA A 82 13.33 -6.41 13.38
C ALA A 82 12.55 -7.65 13.81
N ASN A 83 11.53 -8.04 13.03
CA ASN A 83 10.69 -9.19 13.33
C ASN A 83 10.24 -9.87 12.04
N PRO A 84 11.05 -10.77 11.46
CA PRO A 84 10.73 -11.39 10.18
C PRO A 84 9.48 -12.28 10.21
N ASP A 85 9.21 -12.94 11.33
CA ASP A 85 8.03 -13.81 11.43
C ASP A 85 6.73 -12.98 11.37
N LEU A 86 6.73 -11.82 11.99
CA LEU A 86 5.54 -10.97 12.06
C LEU A 86 5.36 -10.15 10.79
N PHE A 87 6.42 -9.55 10.26
CA PHE A 87 6.34 -8.58 9.17
C PHE A 87 6.81 -9.10 7.82
N GLY A 88 7.41 -10.29 7.76
CA GLY A 88 7.83 -10.88 6.51
C GLY A 88 6.70 -11.06 5.49
N PRO A 89 5.54 -11.62 5.90
CA PRO A 89 4.40 -11.76 4.99
C PRO A 89 3.89 -10.42 4.46
N ASP A 90 3.88 -9.38 5.29
CA ASP A 90 3.47 -8.05 4.86
C ASP A 90 4.43 -7.46 3.82
N LEU A 91 5.74 -7.64 4.04
CA LEU A 91 6.74 -7.22 3.06
C LEU A 91 6.53 -7.95 1.73
N GLN A 92 6.28 -9.26 1.78
CA GLN A 92 6.05 -10.04 0.57
C GLN A 92 4.83 -9.54 -0.19
N GLN A 93 3.77 -9.19 0.51
CA GLN A 93 2.58 -8.60 -0.09
C GLN A 93 2.90 -7.31 -0.86
N SER A 94 3.66 -6.41 -0.25
CA SER A 94 4.04 -5.16 -0.91
C SER A 94 4.93 -5.41 -2.12
N LEU A 95 5.83 -6.37 -2.06
CA LEU A 95 6.67 -6.73 -3.21
C LEU A 95 5.83 -7.28 -4.36
N GLU A 96 4.79 -8.06 -4.07
CA GLU A 96 3.87 -8.56 -5.09
C GLU A 96 3.08 -7.42 -5.74
N VAL A 97 2.62 -6.46 -4.94
CA VAL A 97 1.92 -5.29 -5.46
C VAL A 97 2.85 -4.45 -6.34
N ALA A 98 4.10 -4.26 -5.92
CA ALA A 98 5.09 -3.54 -6.72
C ALA A 98 5.30 -4.22 -8.07
N GLY A 99 5.44 -5.54 -8.09
CA GLY A 99 5.59 -6.31 -9.33
C GLY A 99 4.37 -6.15 -10.25
N TRP A 100 3.17 -6.18 -9.68
CA TRP A 100 1.96 -5.96 -10.46
C TRP A 100 1.93 -4.56 -11.09
N LEU A 101 2.27 -3.52 -10.31
CA LEU A 101 2.32 -2.15 -10.80
C LEU A 101 3.35 -1.97 -11.90
N GLU A 102 4.52 -2.60 -11.76
CA GLU A 102 5.59 -2.53 -12.76
C GLU A 102 5.16 -3.16 -14.08
N GLY A 103 4.28 -4.16 -14.04
CA GLY A 103 3.75 -4.82 -15.22
C GLY A 103 2.63 -4.07 -15.93
N LEU A 104 2.07 -3.01 -15.34
CA LEU A 104 1.00 -2.25 -15.96
C LEU A 104 1.54 -1.34 -17.06
N GLU A 105 0.67 -1.08 -18.05
CA GLU A 105 1.00 -0.11 -19.09
C GLU A 105 1.08 1.30 -18.49
N PRO A 106 2.11 2.07 -18.89
CA PRO A 106 2.24 3.45 -18.40
C PRO A 106 1.13 4.36 -18.91
#